data_e3ab179f35bd0f086e45922ed06d937b
#
_entry.id   e3ab179f35bd0f086e45922ed06d937b
#
_cell.length_a   1.000
_cell.length_b   1.000
_cell.length_c   1.000
_cell.angle_alpha   90.00
_cell.angle_beta   90.00
_cell.angle_gamma   90.00
#
_symmetry.space_group_name_H-M   'P 1'
#
loop_
_entity.id
_entity.type
_entity.pdbx_description
1 polymer ?
#
loop_
_entity_poly.entity_id
_entity_poly.type
_entity_poly.pdbx_seq_one_letter_code
_entity_poly.pdbx_strand_id
1 'polypeptide(L)'
;FTDETWARPDMAPLRRWGQPGHRLPAKVPHGRWKTTFLAALRHDRIVAPWLVEGPIDGESFRTYVEKVLVPTLHEGDIVIMDNLGSHKGRAVRALIRAAGAKLFFLPKYSPDLNPIEQVFAKLKHFLRKAAARTVETICAAIGKILQTFTPEECANYFKNSGYRPT
;
A
#
# COMPACT_ATOMS: atom_id res chain seq x y z
N PHE A 1 9.33 -2.14 -4.54
CA PHE A 1 8.87 -2.34 -3.15
C PHE A 1 7.42 -2.78 -3.14
N THR A 2 7.05 -3.78 -2.35
CA THR A 2 5.67 -4.21 -2.18
C THR A 2 5.34 -4.38 -0.71
N ASP A 3 4.12 -3.97 -0.33
CA ASP A 3 3.66 -3.99 1.04
C ASP A 3 2.12 -3.88 1.09
N GLU A 4 1.53 -3.97 2.30
CA GLU A 4 0.11 -3.79 2.54
C GLU A 4 -0.20 -2.67 3.52
N THR A 5 -1.40 -2.13 3.40
CA THR A 5 -1.92 -1.15 4.34
C THR A 5 -3.42 -1.31 4.55
N TRP A 6 -3.91 -0.86 5.70
CA TRP A 6 -5.32 -0.92 6.05
C TRP A 6 -6.08 0.27 5.49
N ALA A 7 -7.18 0.00 4.79
CA ALA A 7 -8.19 0.98 4.44
C ALA A 7 -9.47 0.68 5.25
N ARG A 8 -9.93 1.66 6.03
CA ARG A 8 -11.09 1.50 6.91
C ARG A 8 -12.19 2.49 6.55
N PRO A 9 -13.47 2.10 6.61
CA PRO A 9 -14.59 3.04 6.40
C PRO A 9 -14.74 4.08 7.52
N ASP A 10 -14.14 3.84 8.69
CA ASP A 10 -14.12 4.77 9.83
C ASP A 10 -13.03 5.85 9.73
N MET A 11 -12.29 5.92 8.62
CA MET A 11 -11.30 6.97 8.41
C MET A 11 -12.00 8.33 8.36
N ALA A 12 -11.78 9.13 9.41
CA ALA A 12 -12.25 10.51 9.50
C ALA A 12 -11.07 11.48 9.31
N PRO A 13 -11.32 12.72 8.87
CA PRO A 13 -10.30 13.75 8.85
C PRO A 13 -9.72 13.94 10.25
N LEU A 14 -8.38 13.89 10.37
CA LEU A 14 -7.67 14.00 11.65
C LEU A 14 -7.78 15.41 12.28
N ARG A 15 -8.08 16.41 11.47
CA ARG A 15 -8.19 17.81 11.89
C ARG A 15 -9.34 18.47 11.15
N ARG A 16 -10.07 19.35 11.87
CA ARG A 16 -11.10 20.24 11.32
C ARG A 16 -10.85 21.63 11.87
N TRP A 17 -11.08 22.64 11.04
CA TRP A 17 -11.05 24.03 11.46
C TRP A 17 -12.44 24.46 11.87
N GLY A 18 -12.55 25.21 12.97
CA GLY A 18 -13.80 25.79 13.48
C GLY A 18 -13.48 27.04 14.30
N GLN A 19 -14.51 27.75 14.72
CA GLN A 19 -14.34 28.91 15.57
C GLN A 19 -13.67 28.51 16.91
N PRO A 20 -12.73 29.31 17.42
CA PRO A 20 -12.12 29.06 18.72
C PRO A 20 -13.18 28.92 19.81
N GLY A 21 -13.02 27.95 20.70
CA GLY A 21 -13.96 27.69 21.79
C GLY A 21 -15.17 26.83 21.46
N HIS A 22 -15.42 26.50 20.18
CA HIS A 22 -16.53 25.63 19.79
C HIS A 22 -16.05 24.21 19.50
N ARG A 23 -16.64 23.20 20.18
CA ARG A 23 -16.41 21.80 19.86
C ARG A 23 -17.15 21.44 18.56
N LEU A 24 -16.40 21.01 17.56
CA LEU A 24 -16.99 20.53 16.32
C LEU A 24 -17.45 19.07 16.50
N PRO A 25 -18.74 18.77 16.57
CA PRO A 25 -19.23 17.41 16.63
C PRO A 25 -18.93 16.72 15.31
N ALA A 26 -18.25 15.59 15.36
CA ALA A 26 -18.02 14.71 14.21
C ALA A 26 -18.54 13.33 14.56
N LYS A 27 -19.54 12.84 13.82
CA LYS A 27 -19.88 11.42 13.88
C LYS A 27 -18.79 10.64 13.15
N VAL A 28 -17.99 9.90 13.90
CA VAL A 28 -17.09 8.90 13.33
C VAL A 28 -17.95 7.68 13.04
N PRO A 29 -18.02 7.20 11.79
CA PRO A 29 -18.78 5.99 11.51
C PRO A 29 -18.14 4.80 12.21
N HIS A 30 -18.95 4.04 12.90
CA HIS A 30 -18.55 2.75 13.45
C HIS A 30 -18.69 1.68 12.36
N GLY A 31 -17.58 1.36 11.67
CA GLY A 31 -17.53 0.26 10.70
C GLY A 31 -16.54 -0.80 11.18
N ARG A 32 -16.99 -2.05 11.32
CA ARG A 32 -16.13 -3.21 11.67
C ARG A 32 -15.34 -3.75 10.47
N TRP A 33 -15.50 -3.16 9.31
CA TRP A 33 -14.88 -3.62 8.07
C TRP A 33 -13.40 -3.20 8.06
N LYS A 34 -12.55 -4.17 7.85
CA LYS A 34 -11.14 -3.93 7.59
C LYS A 34 -10.88 -4.42 6.19
N THR A 35 -10.55 -3.52 5.29
CA THR A 35 -10.01 -3.88 3.98
C THR A 35 -8.51 -3.71 4.02
N THR A 36 -7.79 -4.63 3.39
CA THR A 36 -6.35 -4.56 3.22
C THR A 36 -6.06 -4.20 1.76
N PHE A 37 -5.32 -3.15 1.56
CA PHE A 37 -4.85 -2.72 0.25
C PHE A 37 -3.39 -3.12 0.09
N LEU A 38 -3.08 -3.89 -0.97
CA LEU A 38 -1.73 -4.26 -1.35
C LEU A 38 -1.38 -3.54 -2.65
N ALA A 39 -0.11 -3.19 -2.79
CA ALA A 39 0.42 -2.64 -4.03
C ALA A 39 1.93 -2.84 -4.10
N ALA A 40 2.49 -2.55 -5.26
CA ALA A 40 3.92 -2.45 -5.44
C ALA A 40 4.28 -1.09 -6.04
N LEU A 41 5.33 -0.48 -5.51
CA LEU A 41 5.91 0.77 -6.00
C LEU A 41 7.12 0.45 -6.87
N ARG A 42 7.07 0.85 -8.13
CA ARG A 42 8.22 0.94 -9.04
C ARG A 42 8.75 2.38 -9.02
N HIS A 43 9.91 2.58 -9.62
CA HIS A 43 10.54 3.90 -9.66
C HIS A 43 9.66 4.97 -10.34
N ASP A 44 8.83 4.58 -11.27
CA ASP A 44 8.03 5.47 -12.13
C ASP A 44 6.52 5.35 -11.93
N ARG A 45 6.04 4.33 -11.21
CA ARG A 45 4.61 4.05 -11.07
C ARG A 45 4.28 3.08 -9.95
N ILE A 46 2.99 3.04 -9.61
CA ILE A 46 2.42 2.03 -8.72
C ILE A 46 1.85 0.91 -9.58
N VAL A 47 2.13 -0.34 -9.24
CA VAL A 47 1.67 -1.54 -9.93
C VAL A 47 1.07 -2.54 -8.96
N ALA A 48 0.42 -3.57 -9.50
CA ALA A 48 -0.14 -4.67 -8.73
C ALA A 48 -1.07 -4.22 -7.57
N PRO A 49 -2.02 -3.27 -7.78
CA PRO A 49 -2.96 -2.89 -6.75
C PRO A 49 -3.97 -4.01 -6.51
N TRP A 50 -4.21 -4.35 -5.25
CA TRP A 50 -5.21 -5.32 -4.86
C TRP A 50 -5.89 -4.93 -3.55
N LEU A 51 -7.22 -5.00 -3.51
CA LEU A 51 -8.02 -4.71 -2.33
C LEU A 51 -8.70 -6.01 -1.87
N VAL A 52 -8.50 -6.37 -0.61
CA VAL A 52 -9.03 -7.59 -0.01
C VAL A 52 -9.86 -7.22 1.22
N GLU A 53 -10.98 -7.90 1.41
CA GLU A 53 -11.74 -7.80 2.65
C GLU A 53 -11.06 -8.63 3.75
N GLY A 54 -10.79 -8.00 4.88
CA GLY A 54 -10.16 -8.64 6.01
C GLY A 54 -8.64 -8.46 6.10
N PRO A 55 -8.02 -9.15 7.08
CA PRO A 55 -6.57 -9.18 7.23
C PRO A 55 -5.93 -10.08 6.19
N ILE A 56 -4.69 -9.79 5.84
CA ILE A 56 -3.85 -10.66 5.01
C ILE A 56 -3.23 -11.75 5.90
N ASP A 57 -3.36 -12.97 5.44
CA ASP A 57 -2.61 -14.14 5.92
C ASP A 57 -1.60 -14.62 4.87
N GLY A 58 -0.85 -15.66 5.21
CA GLY A 58 0.18 -16.18 4.30
C GLY A 58 -0.37 -16.77 3.00
N GLU A 59 -1.60 -17.31 3.00
CA GLU A 59 -2.23 -17.88 1.80
C GLU A 59 -2.76 -16.78 0.88
N SER A 60 -3.45 -15.79 1.44
CA SER A 60 -3.92 -14.62 0.70
C SER A 60 -2.75 -13.83 0.13
N PHE A 61 -1.67 -13.67 0.89
CA PHE A 61 -0.46 -13.01 0.39
C PHE A 61 0.20 -13.80 -0.76
N ARG A 62 0.27 -15.13 -0.65
CA ARG A 62 0.73 -15.99 -1.75
C ARG A 62 -0.13 -15.79 -3.00
N THR A 63 -1.45 -15.78 -2.85
CA THR A 63 -2.39 -15.56 -3.96
C THR A 63 -2.15 -14.20 -4.61
N TYR A 64 -1.96 -13.15 -3.81
CA TYR A 64 -1.58 -11.83 -4.32
C TYR A 64 -0.30 -11.88 -5.15
N VAL A 65 0.75 -12.50 -4.61
CA VAL A 65 2.02 -12.61 -5.32
C VAL A 65 1.86 -13.36 -6.63
N GLU A 66 1.17 -14.50 -6.62
CA GLU A 66 0.98 -15.35 -7.81
C GLU A 66 0.14 -14.68 -8.90
N LYS A 67 -1.01 -14.10 -8.51
CA LYS A 67 -2.02 -13.63 -9.45
C LYS A 67 -1.88 -12.16 -9.83
N VAL A 68 -1.29 -11.34 -8.98
CA VAL A 68 -1.29 -9.89 -9.14
C VAL A 68 0.11 -9.31 -9.27
N LEU A 69 1.05 -9.71 -8.40
CA LEU A 69 2.40 -9.17 -8.43
C LEU A 69 3.25 -9.76 -9.55
N VAL A 70 3.34 -11.09 -9.64
CA VAL A 70 4.19 -11.81 -10.62
C VAL A 70 3.90 -11.38 -12.06
N PRO A 71 2.65 -11.19 -12.52
CA PRO A 71 2.37 -10.71 -13.87
C PRO A 71 2.95 -9.32 -14.19
N THR A 72 3.33 -8.54 -13.18
CA THR A 72 3.93 -7.20 -13.35
C THR A 72 5.46 -7.22 -13.28
N LEU A 73 6.06 -8.38 -12.97
CA LEU A 73 7.51 -8.53 -12.84
C LEU A 73 8.16 -8.81 -14.20
N HIS A 74 9.38 -8.33 -14.34
CA HIS A 74 10.27 -8.61 -15.48
C HIS A 74 11.52 -9.33 -14.97
N GLU A 75 12.18 -10.05 -15.86
CA GLU A 75 13.46 -10.67 -15.56
C GLU A 75 14.47 -9.60 -15.11
N GLY A 76 15.19 -9.89 -14.02
CA GLY A 76 16.14 -8.98 -13.40
C GLY A 76 15.54 -8.01 -12.37
N ASP A 77 14.21 -7.93 -12.23
CA ASP A 77 13.59 -7.10 -11.21
C ASP A 77 14.05 -7.45 -9.79
N ILE A 78 14.15 -6.45 -8.94
CA ILE A 78 14.41 -6.61 -7.51
C ILE A 78 13.13 -6.30 -6.75
N VAL A 79 12.55 -7.32 -6.13
CA VAL A 79 11.40 -7.21 -5.23
C VAL A 79 11.90 -7.04 -3.81
N ILE A 80 11.48 -5.98 -3.15
CA ILE A 80 11.83 -5.70 -1.75
C ILE A 80 10.54 -5.69 -0.94
N MET A 81 10.51 -6.44 0.14
CA MET A 81 9.38 -6.56 1.06
C MET A 81 9.82 -6.23 2.48
N ASP A 82 8.87 -5.90 3.32
CA ASP A 82 9.12 -5.84 4.75
C ASP A 82 9.44 -7.22 5.35
N ASN A 83 9.79 -7.25 6.61
CA ASN A 83 10.24 -8.46 7.29
C ASN A 83 9.11 -9.20 8.03
N LEU A 84 7.84 -9.10 7.58
CA LEU A 84 6.73 -9.83 8.15
C LEU A 84 6.80 -11.34 7.88
N GLY A 85 6.29 -12.13 8.83
CA GLY A 85 6.29 -13.59 8.71
C GLY A 85 5.46 -14.10 7.54
N SER A 86 4.33 -13.47 7.25
CA SER A 86 3.45 -13.78 6.11
C SER A 86 4.13 -13.67 4.75
N HIS A 87 5.12 -12.77 4.61
CA HIS A 87 5.84 -12.54 3.36
C HIS A 87 6.95 -13.56 3.08
N LYS A 88 7.37 -14.33 4.10
CA LYS A 88 8.56 -15.20 4.02
C LYS A 88 8.29 -16.62 3.54
N GLY A 89 7.08 -16.91 3.12
CA GLY A 89 6.67 -18.22 2.65
C GLY A 89 7.60 -18.77 1.55
N ARG A 90 7.91 -20.08 1.61
CA ARG A 90 8.73 -20.73 0.57
C ARG A 90 8.12 -20.60 -0.81
N ALA A 91 6.77 -20.67 -0.90
CA ALA A 91 6.04 -20.51 -2.16
C ALA A 91 6.22 -19.10 -2.74
N VAL A 92 6.15 -18.05 -1.92
CA VAL A 92 6.37 -16.65 -2.36
C VAL A 92 7.76 -16.49 -2.97
N ARG A 93 8.80 -17.02 -2.30
CA ARG A 93 10.17 -16.99 -2.82
C ARG A 93 10.32 -17.73 -4.14
N ALA A 94 9.67 -18.89 -4.26
CA ALA A 94 9.70 -19.70 -5.49
C ALA A 94 9.01 -18.97 -6.66
N LEU A 95 7.84 -18.37 -6.43
CA LEU A 95 7.09 -17.62 -7.45
C LEU A 95 7.90 -16.43 -7.99
N ILE A 96 8.48 -15.62 -7.10
CA ILE A 96 9.27 -14.45 -7.51
C ILE A 96 10.54 -14.88 -8.26
N ARG A 97 11.21 -15.94 -7.80
CA ARG A 97 12.39 -16.48 -8.49
C ARG A 97 12.02 -17.05 -9.87
N ALA A 98 10.90 -17.75 -9.98
CA ALA A 98 10.41 -18.29 -11.25
C ALA A 98 10.10 -17.20 -12.28
N ALA A 99 9.72 -16.00 -11.82
CA ALA A 99 9.55 -14.81 -12.66
C ALA A 99 10.89 -14.15 -13.07
N GLY A 100 12.05 -14.72 -12.73
CA GLY A 100 13.36 -14.15 -13.02
C GLY A 100 13.74 -12.97 -12.11
N ALA A 101 13.00 -12.72 -11.05
CA ALA A 101 13.22 -11.61 -10.12
C ALA A 101 13.98 -12.06 -8.86
N LYS A 102 14.67 -11.10 -8.21
CA LYS A 102 15.37 -11.29 -6.94
C LYS A 102 14.50 -10.78 -5.80
N LEU A 103 14.47 -11.50 -4.67
CA LEU A 103 13.70 -11.10 -3.48
C LEU A 103 14.63 -10.73 -2.34
N PHE A 104 14.43 -9.55 -1.77
CA PHE A 104 15.10 -9.07 -0.57
C PHE A 104 14.07 -8.67 0.49
N PHE A 105 14.50 -8.70 1.75
CA PHE A 105 13.69 -8.24 2.88
C PHE A 105 14.38 -7.09 3.58
N LEU A 106 13.58 -6.09 3.93
CA LEU A 106 14.06 -4.98 4.76
C LEU A 106 14.45 -5.47 6.15
N PRO A 107 15.34 -4.75 6.85
CA PRO A 107 15.57 -4.97 8.27
C PRO A 107 14.26 -4.88 9.05
N LYS A 108 14.20 -5.53 10.20
CA LYS A 108 13.04 -5.40 11.08
C LYS A 108 12.90 -3.96 11.56
N TYR A 109 11.65 -3.48 11.64
CA TYR A 109 11.32 -2.15 12.17
C TYR A 109 11.98 -0.98 11.41
N SER A 110 12.08 -1.08 10.08
CA SER A 110 12.68 -0.05 9.22
C SER A 110 11.68 0.48 8.18
N PRO A 111 10.55 1.10 8.56
CA PRO A 111 9.58 1.65 7.63
C PRO A 111 10.13 2.86 6.85
N ASP A 112 11.14 3.54 7.39
CA ASP A 112 11.88 4.63 6.75
C ASP A 112 12.62 4.19 5.49
N LEU A 113 13.04 2.93 5.43
CA LEU A 113 13.64 2.31 4.25
C LEU A 113 12.61 1.77 3.25
N ASN A 114 11.32 1.90 3.55
CA ASN A 114 10.24 1.39 2.69
C ASN A 114 9.50 2.53 1.97
N PRO A 115 9.87 2.89 0.73
CA PRO A 115 9.30 4.05 0.04
C PRO A 115 7.80 3.94 -0.22
N ILE A 116 7.22 2.73 -0.27
CA ILE A 116 5.78 2.54 -0.48
C ILE A 116 4.95 3.04 0.70
N GLU A 117 5.51 3.18 1.88
CA GLU A 117 4.83 3.75 3.05
C GLU A 117 4.42 5.21 2.80
N GLN A 118 5.19 5.97 2.01
CA GLN A 118 4.84 7.33 1.59
C GLN A 118 3.63 7.32 0.64
N VAL A 119 3.54 6.33 -0.25
CA VAL A 119 2.35 6.09 -1.09
C VAL A 119 1.13 5.85 -0.20
N PHE A 120 1.26 4.98 0.79
CA PHE A 120 0.17 4.65 1.72
C PHE A 120 -0.24 5.84 2.58
N ALA A 121 0.70 6.69 2.98
CA ALA A 121 0.40 7.91 3.71
C ALA A 121 -0.47 8.87 2.88
N LYS A 122 -0.11 9.10 1.62
CA LYS A 122 -0.89 9.91 0.66
C LYS A 122 -2.26 9.28 0.39
N LEU A 123 -2.30 7.96 0.13
CA LEU A 123 -3.54 7.22 -0.08
C LEU A 123 -4.51 7.39 1.09
N LYS A 124 -4.04 7.15 2.32
CA LYS A 124 -4.84 7.30 3.54
C LYS A 124 -5.35 8.75 3.73
N HIS A 125 -4.52 9.74 3.39
CA HIS A 125 -4.92 11.14 3.46
C HIS A 125 -6.13 11.43 2.54
N PHE A 126 -6.08 10.99 1.30
CA PHE A 126 -7.17 11.20 0.34
C PHE A 126 -8.40 10.34 0.64
N LEU A 127 -8.24 9.11 1.11
CA LEU A 127 -9.37 8.28 1.54
C LEU A 127 -10.14 8.92 2.72
N ARG A 128 -9.44 9.55 3.67
CA ARG A 128 -10.10 10.32 4.75
C ARG A 128 -10.90 11.50 4.21
N LYS A 129 -10.41 12.18 3.18
CA LYS A 129 -11.12 13.28 2.51
C LYS A 129 -12.33 12.78 1.70
N ALA A 130 -12.18 11.65 1.02
CA ALA A 130 -13.24 11.08 0.21
C ALA A 130 -14.43 10.57 1.02
N ALA A 131 -14.26 10.36 2.34
CA ALA A 131 -15.29 9.86 3.25
C ALA A 131 -15.99 8.58 2.73
N ALA A 132 -15.26 7.73 2.01
CA ALA A 132 -15.77 6.47 1.45
C ALA A 132 -16.20 5.52 2.56
N ARG A 133 -17.41 4.97 2.47
CA ARG A 133 -18.06 4.22 3.55
C ARG A 133 -18.34 2.76 3.23
N THR A 134 -18.30 2.37 1.97
CA THR A 134 -18.50 1.01 1.50
C THR A 134 -17.26 0.51 0.77
N VAL A 135 -17.13 -0.80 0.61
CA VAL A 135 -16.00 -1.41 -0.11
C VAL A 135 -15.93 -0.88 -1.54
N GLU A 136 -17.07 -0.75 -2.21
CA GLU A 136 -17.16 -0.26 -3.58
C GLU A 136 -16.69 1.19 -3.68
N THR A 137 -17.11 2.05 -2.75
CA THR A 137 -16.70 3.46 -2.73
C THR A 137 -15.22 3.63 -2.36
N ILE A 138 -14.69 2.77 -1.48
CA ILE A 138 -13.26 2.71 -1.16
C ILE A 138 -12.47 2.28 -2.40
N CYS A 139 -12.90 1.21 -3.07
CA CYS A 139 -12.26 0.72 -4.29
C CYS A 139 -12.23 1.79 -5.38
N ALA A 140 -13.37 2.44 -5.64
CA ALA A 140 -13.45 3.53 -6.61
C ALA A 140 -12.58 4.74 -6.24
N ALA A 141 -12.52 5.09 -4.95
CA ALA A 141 -11.66 6.16 -4.45
C ALA A 141 -10.18 5.81 -4.62
N ILE A 142 -9.77 4.59 -4.27
CA ILE A 142 -8.39 4.10 -4.48
C ILE A 142 -8.01 4.20 -5.95
N GLY A 143 -8.87 3.71 -6.86
CA GLY A 143 -8.61 3.78 -8.30
C GLY A 143 -8.36 5.20 -8.80
N LYS A 144 -9.15 6.18 -8.34
CA LYS A 144 -8.95 7.60 -8.66
C LYS A 144 -7.66 8.16 -8.06
N ILE A 145 -7.37 7.83 -6.80
CA ILE A 145 -6.19 8.31 -6.10
C ILE A 145 -4.91 7.76 -6.75
N LEU A 146 -4.89 6.50 -7.17
CA LEU A 146 -3.74 5.89 -7.83
C LEU A 146 -3.36 6.62 -9.14
N GLN A 147 -4.34 7.18 -9.84
CA GLN A 147 -4.09 8.00 -11.05
C GLN A 147 -3.44 9.35 -10.77
N THR A 148 -3.41 9.80 -9.52
CA THR A 148 -2.78 11.07 -9.11
C THR A 148 -1.28 10.95 -8.82
N PHE A 149 -0.73 9.75 -8.83
CA PHE A 149 0.71 9.54 -8.62
C PHE A 149 1.46 9.71 -9.93
N THR A 150 2.40 10.66 -9.95
CA THR A 150 3.24 10.89 -11.11
C THR A 150 4.53 10.08 -11.06
N PRO A 151 5.19 9.81 -12.19
CA PRO A 151 6.50 9.15 -12.21
C PRO A 151 7.55 9.88 -11.36
N GLU A 152 7.57 11.21 -11.42
CA GLU A 152 8.48 12.02 -10.63
C GLU A 152 8.23 11.87 -9.12
N GLU A 153 6.96 11.85 -8.71
CA GLU A 153 6.59 11.62 -7.32
C GLU A 153 7.03 10.24 -6.84
N CYS A 154 6.82 9.19 -7.65
CA CYS A 154 7.30 7.85 -7.34
C CYS A 154 8.82 7.82 -7.17
N ALA A 155 9.57 8.43 -8.07
CA ALA A 155 11.03 8.53 -7.98
C ALA A 155 11.49 9.27 -6.71
N ASN A 156 10.76 10.32 -6.31
CA ASN A 156 11.07 11.07 -5.10
C ASN A 156 10.87 10.24 -3.82
N TYR A 157 9.90 9.32 -3.79
CA TYR A 157 9.73 8.40 -2.66
C TYR A 157 10.95 7.49 -2.47
N PHE A 158 11.53 6.99 -3.55
CA PHE A 158 12.79 6.22 -3.49
C PHE A 158 13.92 7.08 -2.92
N LYS A 159 14.08 8.30 -3.46
CA LYS A 159 15.12 9.24 -3.03
C LYS A 159 14.99 9.59 -1.55
N ASN A 160 13.75 9.84 -1.07
CA ASN A 160 13.47 10.16 0.32
C ASN A 160 13.80 9.00 1.27
N SER A 161 13.67 7.76 0.81
CA SER A 161 14.03 6.55 1.56
C SER A 161 15.51 6.14 1.39
N GLY A 162 16.35 7.01 0.78
CA GLY A 162 17.79 6.81 0.65
C GLY A 162 18.22 6.02 -0.60
N TYR A 163 17.30 5.64 -1.48
CA TYR A 163 17.63 4.95 -2.73
C TYR A 163 17.92 5.98 -3.83
N ARG A 164 19.12 5.92 -4.39
CA ARG A 164 19.50 6.75 -5.53
C ARG A 164 19.35 5.94 -6.82
N PRO A 165 18.81 6.53 -7.90
CA PRO A 165 18.92 5.90 -9.20
C PRO A 165 20.42 5.80 -9.56
N THR A 166 20.84 4.66 -10.01
CA THR A 166 22.17 4.42 -10.62
C THR A 166 22.16 4.88 -12.04
#